data_7cc501e288b9814e368bd73d49304fa3
#
_entry.id   7cc501e288b9814e368bd73d49304fa3
#
_cell.length_a   1.000
_cell.length_b   1.000
_cell.length_c   1.000
_cell.angle_alpha   90.00
_cell.angle_beta   90.00
_cell.angle_gamma   90.00
#
_symmetry.space_group_name_H-M   'P 1'
#
loop_
_entity.id
_entity.type
_entity.pdbx_description
1 polymer ?
#
loop_
_entity_poly.entity_id
_entity_poly.type
_entity_poly.pdbx_seq_one_letter_code
_entity_poly.pdbx_strand_id
1 'polypeptide(L)'
;HRKCPRGNWGTCEFTLARAFNFRINTGVSQLAKRDVSGDSFNVVTLKDGRELIVLSDGMGVGRKAARESKATVNLLEELFNTGFGQEVAIKTVNSVLMLRQRESFATVDLALIDLYSGEIESIKIGGVPSFLKRGGRVGIISSSNLPIGVVEDLDIPTERRAMLPGDMLVMVTDGVLDPGKLIDGRGLWLRDFLARTSEQDPHRLSEMIINKALALARGEPRDDMTVICARVDRNQG
;
A
#
# COMPACT_ATOMS: atom_id res chain seq x y z
N HIS A 1 16.52 -30.40 2.88
CA HIS A 1 17.99 -30.54 2.67
C HIS A 1 18.29 -31.69 1.74
N ARG A 2 18.92 -31.45 0.58
CA ARG A 2 19.38 -32.50 -0.33
C ARG A 2 20.69 -33.20 0.15
N LYS A 3 21.44 -32.61 1.12
CA LYS A 3 22.60 -33.22 1.83
C LYS A 3 22.76 -32.54 3.18
N CYS A 4 22.97 -33.31 4.25
CA CYS A 4 23.37 -32.80 5.53
C CYS A 4 24.80 -32.23 5.46
N PRO A 5 25.03 -30.94 5.78
CA PRO A 5 26.37 -30.34 5.67
C PRO A 5 27.38 -30.89 6.69
N ARG A 6 26.94 -31.63 7.72
CA ARG A 6 27.77 -32.18 8.79
C ARG A 6 28.10 -33.69 8.63
N GLY A 7 27.72 -34.30 7.52
CA GLY A 7 27.92 -35.72 7.35
C GLY A 7 27.11 -36.57 8.33
N ASN A 8 27.52 -37.83 8.56
CA ASN A 8 26.79 -38.79 9.40
C ASN A 8 27.01 -38.61 10.94
N TRP A 9 27.63 -37.53 11.39
CA TRP A 9 27.99 -37.30 12.79
C TRP A 9 27.38 -35.99 13.31
N GLY A 10 26.40 -36.10 14.20
CA GLY A 10 25.83 -34.96 14.94
C GLY A 10 24.30 -34.86 14.89
N THR A 11 23.76 -34.07 15.80
CA THR A 11 22.33 -33.74 15.88
C THR A 11 22.00 -32.66 14.82
N CYS A 12 20.99 -32.92 14.02
CA CYS A 12 20.43 -31.88 13.12
C CYS A 12 19.23 -31.21 13.77
N GLU A 13 19.34 -29.92 13.95
CA GLU A 13 18.17 -29.07 14.32
C GLU A 13 17.55 -28.51 13.06
N PHE A 14 16.23 -28.59 12.95
CA PHE A 14 15.48 -27.99 11.85
C PHE A 14 14.16 -27.43 12.37
N THR A 15 13.74 -26.33 11.80
CA THR A 15 12.45 -25.74 12.08
C THR A 15 11.51 -26.06 10.93
N LEU A 16 10.34 -26.60 11.25
CA LEU A 16 9.24 -26.75 10.29
C LEU A 16 8.36 -25.53 10.38
N ALA A 17 8.14 -24.87 9.27
CA ALA A 17 7.17 -23.80 9.15
C ALA A 17 6.18 -24.14 8.04
N ARG A 18 4.94 -23.69 8.18
CA ARG A 18 3.95 -23.78 7.12
C ARG A 18 4.41 -22.96 5.92
N ALA A 19 4.45 -23.52 4.74
CA ALA A 19 4.77 -22.80 3.53
C ALA A 19 3.59 -21.87 3.13
N PHE A 20 3.91 -20.69 2.64
CA PHE A 20 2.91 -19.79 2.08
C PHE A 20 2.35 -20.36 0.77
N ASN A 21 1.05 -20.24 0.56
CA ASN A 21 0.38 -20.64 -0.69
C ASN A 21 0.52 -19.56 -1.77
N PHE A 22 0.72 -18.31 -1.33
CA PHE A 22 0.79 -17.13 -2.18
C PHE A 22 2.08 -16.36 -1.92
N ARG A 23 2.48 -15.58 -2.89
CA ARG A 23 3.53 -14.57 -2.81
C ARG A 23 3.04 -13.28 -3.46
N ILE A 24 3.55 -12.18 -2.98
CA ILE A 24 3.23 -10.85 -3.52
C ILE A 24 4.47 -10.34 -4.26
N ASN A 25 4.28 -9.98 -5.53
CA ASN A 25 5.28 -9.26 -6.31
C ASN A 25 4.86 -7.81 -6.38
N THR A 26 5.73 -6.90 -5.94
CA THR A 26 5.44 -5.47 -5.85
C THR A 26 6.30 -4.66 -6.80
N GLY A 27 5.69 -3.64 -7.40
CA GLY A 27 6.37 -2.59 -8.14
C GLY A 27 5.92 -1.24 -7.61
N VAL A 28 6.86 -0.34 -7.39
CA VAL A 28 6.58 1.00 -6.87
C VAL A 28 7.22 2.03 -7.80
N SER A 29 6.46 3.08 -8.10
CA SER A 29 6.96 4.27 -8.79
C SER A 29 6.54 5.50 -8.01
N GLN A 30 7.49 6.41 -7.81
CA GLN A 30 7.27 7.65 -7.07
C GLN A 30 7.88 8.82 -7.82
N LEU A 31 7.16 9.94 -7.87
CA LEU A 31 7.62 11.20 -8.45
C LEU A 31 7.29 12.33 -7.47
N ALA A 32 8.32 13.00 -6.99
CA ALA A 32 8.16 14.14 -6.09
C ALA A 32 7.84 15.40 -6.89
N LYS A 33 6.93 16.23 -6.37
CA LYS A 33 6.67 17.57 -6.89
C LYS A 33 7.83 18.54 -6.66
N ARG A 34 8.58 18.31 -5.57
CA ARG A 34 9.77 19.08 -5.17
C ARG A 34 10.95 18.14 -4.95
N ASP A 35 11.95 18.60 -4.21
CA ASP A 35 13.18 17.83 -3.92
C ASP A 35 12.91 16.50 -3.19
N VAL A 36 11.85 16.44 -2.37
CA VAL A 36 11.47 15.27 -1.57
C VAL A 36 9.97 15.09 -1.64
N SER A 37 9.52 13.85 -1.88
CA SER A 37 8.11 13.48 -1.82
C SER A 37 7.59 13.52 -0.39
N GLY A 38 6.39 14.08 -0.21
CA GLY A 38 5.62 14.01 1.02
C GLY A 38 5.01 12.64 1.29
N ASP A 39 4.95 11.79 0.26
CA ASP A 39 4.44 10.43 0.38
C ASP A 39 5.49 9.50 0.96
N SER A 40 5.04 8.53 1.76
CA SER A 40 5.86 7.43 2.27
C SER A 40 5.12 6.12 2.15
N PHE A 41 5.85 5.04 1.93
CA PHE A 41 5.27 3.71 1.83
C PHE A 41 6.20 2.66 2.43
N ASN A 42 5.65 1.49 2.73
CA ASN A 42 6.40 0.27 3.00
C ASN A 42 5.65 -0.97 2.53
N VAL A 43 6.42 -2.01 2.21
CA VAL A 43 5.94 -3.34 1.85
C VAL A 43 6.78 -4.34 2.62
N VAL A 44 6.16 -5.12 3.50
CA VAL A 44 6.89 -6.04 4.39
C VAL A 44 6.05 -7.27 4.71
N THR A 45 6.71 -8.44 4.69
CA THR A 45 6.10 -9.68 5.18
C THR A 45 6.19 -9.72 6.70
N LEU A 46 5.05 -9.76 7.37
CA LEU A 46 4.93 -9.85 8.83
C LEU A 46 5.24 -11.27 9.33
N LYS A 47 5.57 -11.38 10.62
CA LYS A 47 5.89 -12.67 11.26
C LYS A 47 4.73 -13.67 11.25
N ASP A 48 3.50 -13.19 11.18
CA ASP A 48 2.28 -14.02 11.15
C ASP A 48 1.92 -14.52 9.74
N GLY A 49 2.71 -14.19 8.73
CA GLY A 49 2.53 -14.64 7.35
C GLY A 49 1.58 -13.77 6.53
N ARG A 50 1.37 -12.52 6.95
CA ARG A 50 0.67 -11.52 6.15
C ARG A 50 1.67 -10.59 5.46
N GLU A 51 1.35 -10.16 4.25
CA GLU A 51 2.06 -9.06 3.59
C GLU A 51 1.37 -7.75 3.94
N LEU A 52 2.10 -6.86 4.58
CA LEU A 52 1.64 -5.51 4.89
C LEU A 52 2.12 -4.56 3.80
N ILE A 53 1.18 -3.84 3.18
CA ILE A 53 1.44 -2.73 2.27
C ILE A 53 0.83 -1.48 2.91
N VAL A 54 1.65 -0.48 3.15
CA VAL A 54 1.20 0.82 3.70
C VAL A 54 1.61 1.92 2.74
N LEU A 55 0.67 2.81 2.42
CA LEU A 55 0.90 4.05 1.70
C LEU A 55 0.33 5.20 2.54
N SER A 56 1.12 6.24 2.74
CA SER A 56 0.72 7.42 3.51
C SER A 56 1.16 8.67 2.76
N ASP A 57 0.23 9.59 2.57
CA ASP A 57 0.48 10.93 2.06
C ASP A 57 0.45 11.91 3.24
N GLY A 58 1.55 12.62 3.45
CA GLY A 58 1.69 13.63 4.48
C GLY A 58 1.14 14.97 4.03
N MET A 59 0.52 15.72 4.94
CA MET A 59 -0.06 17.00 4.60
C MET A 59 0.96 17.99 4.01
N GLY A 60 0.68 18.46 2.81
CA GLY A 60 1.49 19.43 2.09
C GLY A 60 2.58 18.78 1.25
N VAL A 61 3.69 19.47 1.03
CA VAL A 61 4.79 19.01 0.16
C VAL A 61 6.14 19.18 0.82
N GLY A 62 7.09 18.33 0.45
CA GLY A 62 8.49 18.44 0.86
C GLY A 62 8.78 17.85 2.25
N ARG A 63 9.88 18.29 2.88
CA ARG A 63 10.47 17.61 4.05
C ARG A 63 9.55 17.47 5.28
N LYS A 64 8.62 18.42 5.51
CA LYS A 64 7.69 18.33 6.65
C LYS A 64 6.69 17.19 6.39
N ALA A 65 6.03 17.18 5.23
CA ALA A 65 5.09 16.13 4.83
C ALA A 65 5.78 14.76 4.83
N ALA A 66 6.98 14.64 4.23
CA ALA A 66 7.77 13.41 4.23
C ALA A 66 8.07 12.85 5.63
N ARG A 67 8.35 13.73 6.60
CA ARG A 67 8.59 13.30 7.98
C ARG A 67 7.36 12.75 8.67
N GLU A 68 6.20 13.36 8.45
CA GLU A 68 4.94 12.94 9.04
C GLU A 68 4.45 11.60 8.42
N SER A 69 4.44 11.49 7.10
CA SER A 69 4.05 10.25 6.41
C SER A 69 5.00 9.10 6.76
N LYS A 70 6.32 9.35 6.79
CA LYS A 70 7.32 8.34 7.16
C LYS A 70 7.18 7.88 8.61
N ALA A 71 6.92 8.81 9.53
CA ALA A 71 6.68 8.45 10.93
C ALA A 71 5.42 7.59 11.09
N THR A 72 4.35 7.92 10.35
CA THR A 72 3.11 7.15 10.29
C THR A 72 3.35 5.73 9.80
N VAL A 73 4.03 5.58 8.65
CA VAL A 73 4.34 4.27 8.05
C VAL A 73 5.20 3.42 8.98
N ASN A 74 6.28 3.99 9.53
CA ASN A 74 7.20 3.26 10.41
C ASN A 74 6.50 2.79 11.69
N LEU A 75 5.67 3.63 12.31
CA LEU A 75 4.97 3.28 13.53
C LEU A 75 3.92 2.19 13.28
N LEU A 76 3.18 2.26 12.17
CA LEU A 76 2.27 1.19 11.77
C LEU A 76 3.01 -0.13 11.58
N GLU A 77 4.12 -0.12 10.85
CA GLU A 77 4.94 -1.32 10.63
C GLU A 77 5.40 -1.94 11.96
N GLU A 78 5.96 -1.14 12.88
CA GLU A 78 6.42 -1.62 14.18
C GLU A 78 5.30 -2.25 14.99
N LEU A 79 4.12 -1.61 15.05
CA LEU A 79 2.95 -2.13 15.77
C LEU A 79 2.46 -3.45 15.18
N PHE A 80 2.37 -3.56 13.85
CA PHE A 80 1.98 -4.82 13.20
C PHE A 80 3.03 -5.92 13.40
N ASN A 81 4.32 -5.63 13.30
CA ASN A 81 5.40 -6.58 13.52
C ASN A 81 5.47 -7.11 14.97
N THR A 82 5.00 -6.32 15.93
CA THR A 82 4.90 -6.72 17.34
C THR A 82 3.59 -7.41 17.67
N GLY A 83 2.69 -7.60 16.68
CA GLY A 83 1.46 -8.38 16.80
C GLY A 83 0.25 -7.61 17.30
N PHE A 84 0.30 -6.27 17.30
CA PHE A 84 -0.90 -5.49 17.63
C PHE A 84 -1.99 -5.68 16.56
N GLY A 85 -3.23 -5.76 17.01
CA GLY A 85 -4.40 -5.79 16.13
C GLY A 85 -4.55 -4.46 15.36
N GLN A 86 -5.19 -4.51 14.20
CA GLN A 86 -5.33 -3.38 13.28
C GLN A 86 -5.92 -2.13 13.94
N GLU A 87 -7.02 -2.31 14.67
CA GLU A 87 -7.70 -1.20 15.34
C GLU A 87 -6.82 -0.51 16.37
N VAL A 88 -6.12 -1.31 17.20
CA VAL A 88 -5.19 -0.79 18.22
C VAL A 88 -4.01 -0.07 17.57
N ALA A 89 -3.41 -0.65 16.54
CA ALA A 89 -2.30 -0.04 15.81
C ALA A 89 -2.68 1.32 15.23
N ILE A 90 -3.81 1.40 14.52
CA ILE A 90 -4.27 2.62 13.87
C ILE A 90 -4.68 3.69 14.90
N LYS A 91 -5.43 3.33 15.94
CA LYS A 91 -5.80 4.26 17.01
C LYS A 91 -4.58 4.78 17.78
N THR A 92 -3.56 3.95 17.97
CA THR A 92 -2.29 4.39 18.58
C THR A 92 -1.60 5.43 17.71
N VAL A 93 -1.47 5.18 16.40
CA VAL A 93 -0.88 6.14 15.47
C VAL A 93 -1.68 7.43 15.42
N ASN A 94 -3.02 7.35 15.40
CA ASN A 94 -3.90 8.51 15.46
C ASN A 94 -3.61 9.38 16.69
N SER A 95 -3.57 8.76 17.87
CA SER A 95 -3.28 9.46 19.13
C SER A 95 -1.90 10.12 19.12
N VAL A 96 -0.89 9.44 18.60
CA VAL A 96 0.48 10.00 18.47
C VAL A 96 0.52 11.22 17.56
N LEU A 97 -0.18 11.19 16.42
CA LEU A 97 -0.24 12.34 15.51
C LEU A 97 -0.99 13.51 16.13
N MET A 98 -2.11 13.26 16.80
CA MET A 98 -2.86 14.31 17.51
C MET A 98 -2.05 15.00 18.60
N LEU A 99 -1.16 14.30 19.28
CA LEU A 99 -0.29 14.87 20.32
C LEU A 99 0.85 15.73 19.74
N ARG A 100 1.23 15.53 18.47
CA ARG A 100 2.41 16.18 17.85
C ARG A 100 2.23 17.62 17.42
N GLN A 101 1.07 18.20 17.42
CA GLN A 101 0.69 19.59 17.09
C GLN A 101 -0.47 19.64 16.07
N ARG A 102 -1.23 20.73 16.08
CA ARG A 102 -2.51 20.94 15.37
C ARG A 102 -2.48 20.84 13.82
N GLU A 103 -1.33 20.51 13.19
CA GLU A 103 -1.19 20.43 11.75
C GLU A 103 -0.49 19.11 11.28
N SER A 104 -0.43 18.11 12.15
CA SER A 104 0.19 16.81 11.80
C SER A 104 -0.89 15.80 11.50
N PHE A 105 -1.29 15.71 10.24
CA PHE A 105 -2.20 14.66 9.77
C PHE A 105 -1.70 14.10 8.43
N ALA A 106 -2.08 12.88 8.18
CA ALA A 106 -1.70 12.15 6.97
C ALA A 106 -2.84 11.24 6.53
N THR A 107 -2.80 10.79 5.29
CA THR A 107 -3.65 9.70 4.86
C THR A 107 -3.00 8.37 5.22
N VAL A 108 -3.82 7.34 5.42
CA VAL A 108 -3.36 5.96 5.56
C VAL A 108 -4.16 5.08 4.62
N ASP A 109 -3.46 4.48 3.66
CA ASP A 109 -3.98 3.38 2.83
C ASP A 109 -3.19 2.12 3.18
N LEU A 110 -3.88 1.11 3.69
CA LEU A 110 -3.28 -0.08 4.23
C LEU A 110 -3.94 -1.32 3.63
N ALA A 111 -3.12 -2.26 3.20
CA ALA A 111 -3.55 -3.58 2.77
C ALA A 111 -2.76 -4.66 3.53
N LEU A 112 -3.49 -5.59 4.13
CA LEU A 112 -2.95 -6.81 4.76
C LEU A 112 -3.40 -8.00 3.92
N ILE A 113 -2.45 -8.71 3.32
CA ILE A 113 -2.73 -9.87 2.47
C ILE A 113 -2.22 -11.12 3.16
N ASP A 114 -3.13 -12.02 3.52
CA ASP A 114 -2.80 -13.31 4.12
C ASP A 114 -2.17 -14.23 3.05
N LEU A 115 -0.90 -14.59 3.24
CA LEU A 115 -0.15 -15.42 2.29
C LEU A 115 -0.53 -16.90 2.32
N TYR A 116 -1.38 -17.32 3.26
CA TYR A 116 -1.94 -18.67 3.30
C TYR A 116 -3.28 -18.78 2.59
N SER A 117 -4.17 -17.81 2.77
CA SER A 117 -5.53 -17.81 2.22
C SER A 117 -5.68 -17.00 0.93
N GLY A 118 -4.86 -15.96 0.73
CA GLY A 118 -5.04 -14.95 -0.31
C GLY A 118 -6.13 -13.93 0.01
N GLU A 119 -6.64 -13.89 1.24
CA GLU A 119 -7.57 -12.86 1.68
C GLU A 119 -6.84 -11.53 1.88
N ILE A 120 -7.42 -10.44 1.37
CA ILE A 120 -6.96 -9.07 1.61
C ILE A 120 -7.92 -8.36 2.53
N GLU A 121 -7.38 -7.70 3.54
CA GLU A 121 -8.04 -6.71 4.38
C GLU A 121 -7.51 -5.33 4.02
N SER A 122 -8.40 -4.44 3.57
CA SER A 122 -8.06 -3.07 3.16
C SER A 122 -8.65 -2.08 4.14
N ILE A 123 -7.83 -1.15 4.60
CA ILE A 123 -8.21 -0.05 5.49
C ILE A 123 -7.75 1.26 4.87
N LYS A 124 -8.69 2.22 4.75
CA LYS A 124 -8.42 3.52 4.14
C LYS A 124 -8.90 4.63 5.06
N ILE A 125 -7.99 5.56 5.38
CA ILE A 125 -8.25 6.69 6.28
C ILE A 125 -7.78 7.97 5.59
N GLY A 126 -8.72 8.76 5.10
CA GLY A 126 -8.46 10.02 4.39
C GLY A 126 -7.83 9.87 3.00
N GLY A 127 -7.59 8.65 2.54
CA GLY A 127 -6.94 8.39 1.27
C GLY A 127 -7.88 8.34 0.08
N VAL A 128 -7.29 8.37 -1.11
CA VAL A 128 -7.99 8.20 -2.39
C VAL A 128 -8.29 6.73 -2.68
N PRO A 129 -9.20 6.42 -3.63
CA PRO A 129 -9.51 5.03 -3.99
C PRO A 129 -8.29 4.22 -4.41
N SER A 130 -8.27 2.93 -4.01
CA SER A 130 -7.39 1.89 -4.53
C SER A 130 -8.18 0.98 -5.46
N PHE A 131 -7.48 0.22 -6.30
CA PHE A 131 -8.08 -0.56 -7.37
C PHE A 131 -7.64 -2.01 -7.28
N LEU A 132 -8.58 -2.94 -7.45
CA LEU A 132 -8.31 -4.37 -7.57
C LEU A 132 -8.62 -4.82 -8.99
N LYS A 133 -7.57 -5.08 -9.77
CA LYS A 133 -7.67 -5.53 -11.16
C LYS A 133 -7.65 -7.06 -11.20
N ARG A 134 -8.66 -7.64 -11.87
CA ARG A 134 -8.78 -9.06 -12.19
C ARG A 134 -9.07 -9.22 -13.69
N GLY A 135 -8.05 -9.50 -14.47
CA GLY A 135 -8.17 -9.45 -15.94
C GLY A 135 -8.59 -8.06 -16.42
N GLY A 136 -9.68 -7.97 -17.19
CA GLY A 136 -10.26 -6.70 -17.64
C GLY A 136 -11.25 -6.05 -16.65
N ARG A 137 -11.50 -6.67 -15.49
CA ARG A 137 -12.39 -6.12 -14.47
C ARG A 137 -11.60 -5.35 -13.43
N VAL A 138 -12.12 -4.21 -13.00
CA VAL A 138 -11.48 -3.36 -11.99
C VAL A 138 -12.50 -3.01 -10.90
N GLY A 139 -12.28 -3.55 -9.71
CA GLY A 139 -13.01 -3.19 -8.50
C GLY A 139 -12.37 -1.96 -7.85
N ILE A 140 -13.18 -1.15 -7.18
CA ILE A 140 -12.72 0.03 -6.44
C ILE A 140 -12.84 -0.28 -4.95
N ILE A 141 -11.83 0.12 -4.18
CA ILE A 141 -11.78 0.11 -2.72
C ILE A 141 -11.70 1.56 -2.29
N SER A 142 -12.70 2.07 -1.58
CA SER A 142 -12.77 3.47 -1.18
C SER A 142 -13.33 3.64 0.22
N SER A 143 -12.95 4.74 0.87
CA SER A 143 -13.52 5.18 2.15
C SER A 143 -13.78 6.68 2.09
N SER A 144 -14.70 7.17 2.91
CA SER A 144 -15.03 8.58 3.07
C SER A 144 -14.52 9.18 4.38
N ASN A 145 -13.61 8.51 5.06
CA ASN A 145 -13.10 8.94 6.37
C ASN A 145 -12.16 10.12 6.28
N LEU A 146 -12.08 10.88 7.37
CA LEU A 146 -11.10 11.94 7.56
C LEU A 146 -9.69 11.34 7.69
N PRO A 147 -8.62 12.11 7.36
CA PRO A 147 -7.24 11.71 7.59
C PRO A 147 -6.96 11.38 9.05
N ILE A 148 -5.93 10.54 9.29
CA ILE A 148 -5.44 10.22 10.63
C ILE A 148 -4.80 11.46 11.28
N GLY A 149 -5.05 11.66 12.57
CA GLY A 149 -4.60 12.84 13.32
C GLY A 149 -5.60 14.01 13.36
N VAL A 150 -6.78 13.88 12.72
CA VAL A 150 -7.80 14.95 12.65
C VAL A 150 -8.85 14.80 13.74
N VAL A 151 -9.32 13.59 14.02
CA VAL A 151 -10.38 13.30 14.99
C VAL A 151 -9.93 12.26 16.00
N GLU A 152 -10.41 12.40 17.24
CA GLU A 152 -10.04 11.48 18.33
C GLU A 152 -10.71 10.12 18.14
N ASP A 153 -12.00 10.11 17.88
CA ASP A 153 -12.77 8.88 17.64
C ASP A 153 -12.79 8.57 16.15
N LEU A 154 -11.82 7.77 15.73
CA LEU A 154 -11.62 7.38 14.35
C LEU A 154 -12.36 6.09 14.04
N ASP A 155 -13.32 6.15 13.11
CA ASP A 155 -13.92 4.97 12.51
C ASP A 155 -12.92 4.30 11.54
N ILE A 156 -12.75 2.98 11.67
CA ILE A 156 -11.76 2.19 10.91
C ILE A 156 -12.50 1.14 10.08
N PRO A 157 -13.08 1.52 8.95
CA PRO A 157 -13.74 0.56 8.08
C PRO A 157 -12.72 -0.38 7.46
N THR A 158 -12.97 -1.67 7.62
CA THR A 158 -12.17 -2.73 7.02
C THR A 158 -12.97 -3.41 5.93
N GLU A 159 -12.45 -3.39 4.71
CA GLU A 159 -13.02 -4.11 3.59
C GLU A 159 -12.23 -5.40 3.35
N ARG A 160 -12.93 -6.55 3.28
CA ARG A 160 -12.33 -7.86 3.01
C ARG A 160 -12.70 -8.36 1.64
N ARG A 161 -11.71 -8.87 0.92
CA ARG A 161 -11.89 -9.51 -0.40
C ARG A 161 -10.96 -10.69 -0.55
N ALA A 162 -11.34 -11.68 -1.38
CA ALA A 162 -10.43 -12.74 -1.79
C ALA A 162 -9.66 -12.31 -3.04
N MET A 163 -8.34 -12.40 -2.99
CA MET A 163 -7.47 -12.25 -4.15
C MET A 163 -7.14 -13.62 -4.75
N LEU A 164 -7.08 -13.66 -6.07
CA LEU A 164 -6.72 -14.85 -6.84
C LEU A 164 -5.35 -14.63 -7.52
N PRO A 165 -4.62 -15.71 -7.83
CA PRO A 165 -3.39 -15.60 -8.61
C PRO A 165 -3.61 -14.83 -9.92
N GLY A 166 -2.75 -13.83 -10.15
CA GLY A 166 -2.87 -12.89 -11.27
C GLY A 166 -3.66 -11.61 -10.96
N ASP A 167 -4.31 -11.51 -9.80
CA ASP A 167 -4.91 -10.25 -9.37
C ASP A 167 -3.84 -9.21 -9.05
N MET A 168 -4.16 -7.96 -9.32
CA MET A 168 -3.29 -6.81 -9.09
C MET A 168 -3.99 -5.77 -8.21
N LEU A 169 -3.48 -5.54 -7.00
CA LEU A 169 -3.85 -4.39 -6.19
C LEU A 169 -3.05 -3.17 -6.67
N VAL A 170 -3.72 -2.04 -6.87
CA VAL A 170 -3.09 -0.77 -7.22
C VAL A 170 -3.50 0.28 -6.20
N MET A 171 -2.53 0.76 -5.44
CA MET A 171 -2.67 1.83 -4.45
C MET A 171 -1.97 3.08 -4.97
N VAL A 172 -2.57 4.24 -4.79
CA VAL A 172 -2.06 5.50 -5.34
C VAL A 172 -2.31 6.66 -4.38
N THR A 173 -1.54 7.73 -4.50
CA THR A 173 -1.81 9.01 -3.84
C THR A 173 -2.66 9.93 -4.73
N ASP A 174 -3.20 11.01 -4.17
CA ASP A 174 -4.12 11.91 -4.85
C ASP A 174 -3.48 12.63 -6.03
N GLY A 175 -2.17 12.95 -5.97
CA GLY A 175 -1.43 13.51 -7.09
C GLY A 175 -1.48 12.65 -8.35
N VAL A 176 -1.64 11.32 -8.20
CA VAL A 176 -1.85 10.42 -9.34
C VAL A 176 -3.27 10.51 -9.87
N LEU A 177 -4.28 10.54 -8.99
CA LEU A 177 -5.69 10.49 -9.41
C LEU A 177 -6.22 11.80 -9.96
N ASP A 178 -5.73 12.93 -9.45
CA ASP A 178 -6.14 14.28 -9.89
C ASP A 178 -4.98 15.08 -10.52
N PRO A 179 -4.35 14.56 -11.58
CA PRO A 179 -3.18 15.18 -12.18
C PRO A 179 -3.48 16.55 -12.82
N GLY A 180 -4.76 16.89 -13.04
CA GLY A 180 -5.12 18.08 -13.82
C GLY A 180 -6.16 19.01 -13.22
N LYS A 181 -6.82 18.70 -12.08
CA LYS A 181 -8.00 19.40 -11.55
C LYS A 181 -9.16 19.61 -12.55
N LEU A 182 -9.06 19.00 -13.74
CA LEU A 182 -9.99 19.16 -14.87
C LEU A 182 -10.73 17.86 -15.20
N ILE A 183 -10.41 16.77 -14.51
CA ILE A 183 -11.00 15.48 -14.80
C ILE A 183 -12.13 15.24 -13.81
N ASP A 184 -13.36 15.51 -14.25
CA ASP A 184 -14.58 15.11 -13.55
C ASP A 184 -14.62 13.60 -13.41
N GLY A 185 -14.37 13.11 -12.20
CA GLY A 185 -14.48 11.69 -11.88
C GLY A 185 -13.22 11.12 -11.22
N ARG A 186 -13.19 11.20 -9.91
CA ARG A 186 -12.17 10.68 -8.99
C ARG A 186 -11.59 9.33 -9.43
N GLY A 187 -10.53 9.34 -10.24
CA GLY A 187 -9.82 8.14 -10.66
C GLY A 187 -10.46 7.32 -11.79
N LEU A 188 -11.49 7.82 -12.49
CA LEU A 188 -12.10 7.10 -13.62
C LEU A 188 -11.09 6.80 -14.72
N TRP A 189 -10.18 7.71 -15.02
CA TRP A 189 -9.14 7.50 -16.01
C TRP A 189 -8.24 6.31 -15.65
N LEU A 190 -7.89 6.16 -14.36
CA LEU A 190 -7.04 5.08 -13.90
C LEU A 190 -7.79 3.74 -13.95
N ARG A 191 -9.04 3.71 -13.53
CA ARG A 191 -9.89 2.52 -13.66
C ARG A 191 -9.98 2.06 -15.13
N ASP A 192 -10.25 2.99 -16.05
CA ASP A 192 -10.38 2.68 -17.47
C ASP A 192 -9.04 2.26 -18.10
N PHE A 193 -7.93 2.87 -17.66
CA PHE A 193 -6.60 2.46 -18.04
C PHE A 193 -6.29 1.03 -17.57
N LEU A 194 -6.56 0.74 -16.29
CA LEU A 194 -6.35 -0.58 -15.71
C LEU A 194 -7.21 -1.66 -16.39
N ALA A 195 -8.45 -1.34 -16.76
CA ALA A 195 -9.33 -2.27 -17.45
C ALA A 195 -8.81 -2.66 -18.85
N ARG A 196 -8.12 -1.74 -19.54
CA ARG A 196 -7.63 -1.94 -20.91
C ARG A 196 -6.21 -2.49 -21.00
N THR A 197 -5.37 -2.26 -19.98
CA THR A 197 -3.98 -2.73 -20.02
C THR A 197 -3.92 -4.25 -19.76
N SER A 198 -3.03 -4.93 -20.52
CA SER A 198 -2.67 -6.33 -20.31
C SER A 198 -1.37 -6.50 -19.52
N GLU A 199 -0.75 -5.40 -19.08
CA GLU A 199 0.50 -5.48 -18.33
C GLU A 199 0.30 -6.26 -17.03
N GLN A 200 1.20 -7.22 -16.79
CA GLN A 200 1.20 -8.10 -15.63
C GLN A 200 2.40 -7.89 -14.70
N ASP A 201 3.43 -7.22 -15.18
CA ASP A 201 4.57 -6.85 -14.35
C ASP A 201 4.22 -5.65 -13.49
N PRO A 202 4.24 -5.76 -12.14
CA PRO A 202 3.82 -4.68 -11.27
C PRO A 202 4.74 -3.46 -11.35
N HIS A 203 6.04 -3.66 -11.62
CA HIS A 203 6.97 -2.55 -11.76
C HIS A 203 6.67 -1.74 -13.02
N ARG A 204 6.55 -2.40 -14.16
CA ARG A 204 6.19 -1.75 -15.42
C ARG A 204 4.82 -1.08 -15.34
N LEU A 205 3.84 -1.72 -14.69
CA LEU A 205 2.52 -1.14 -14.54
C LEU A 205 2.57 0.14 -13.70
N SER A 206 3.34 0.18 -12.59
CA SER A 206 3.48 1.38 -11.78
C SER A 206 4.12 2.54 -12.55
N GLU A 207 5.16 2.26 -13.37
CA GLU A 207 5.79 3.25 -14.25
C GLU A 207 4.82 3.78 -15.32
N MET A 208 4.05 2.89 -15.96
CA MET A 208 3.05 3.28 -16.96
C MET A 208 1.97 4.20 -16.37
N ILE A 209 1.55 3.95 -15.13
CA ILE A 209 0.56 4.77 -14.44
C ILE A 209 1.13 6.16 -14.14
N ILE A 210 2.34 6.25 -13.56
CA ILE A 210 3.01 7.54 -13.29
C ILE A 210 3.20 8.34 -14.57
N ASN A 211 3.72 7.72 -15.63
CA ASN A 211 3.95 8.39 -16.90
C ASN A 211 2.64 8.91 -17.52
N LYS A 212 1.55 8.14 -17.39
CA LYS A 212 0.25 8.59 -17.87
C LYS A 212 -0.31 9.73 -17.02
N ALA A 213 -0.20 9.67 -15.69
CA ALA A 213 -0.60 10.75 -14.79
C ALA A 213 0.18 12.04 -15.09
N LEU A 214 1.50 11.93 -15.29
CA LEU A 214 2.36 13.06 -15.65
C LEU A 214 1.99 13.67 -17.00
N ALA A 215 1.67 12.84 -18.01
CA ALA A 215 1.19 13.32 -19.29
C ALA A 215 -0.15 14.08 -19.16
N LEU A 216 -1.07 13.62 -18.32
CA LEU A 216 -2.32 14.31 -18.01
C LEU A 216 -2.07 15.62 -17.23
N ALA A 217 -1.04 15.68 -16.42
CA ALA A 217 -0.55 16.88 -15.71
C ALA A 217 0.27 17.83 -16.63
N ARG A 218 0.35 17.56 -17.94
CA ARG A 218 1.11 18.33 -18.95
C ARG A 218 2.62 18.36 -18.69
N GLY A 219 3.17 17.30 -18.09
CA GLY A 219 4.59 17.12 -17.83
C GLY A 219 5.10 17.66 -16.49
N GLU A 220 4.27 18.33 -15.71
CA GLU A 220 4.64 18.87 -14.41
C GLU A 220 3.74 18.30 -13.29
N PRO A 221 4.28 17.60 -12.29
CA PRO A 221 3.48 17.07 -11.20
C PRO A 221 2.92 18.20 -10.34
N ARG A 222 1.61 18.19 -10.11
CA ARG A 222 0.93 19.19 -9.28
C ARG A 222 1.00 18.87 -7.80
N ASP A 223 1.18 17.60 -7.49
CA ASP A 223 1.43 17.06 -6.15
C ASP A 223 2.38 15.88 -6.24
N ASP A 224 2.82 15.37 -5.08
CA ASP A 224 3.60 14.16 -5.02
C ASP A 224 2.79 12.99 -5.57
N MET A 225 3.42 12.12 -6.35
CA MET A 225 2.77 11.00 -7.01
C MET A 225 3.41 9.70 -6.58
N THR A 226 2.66 8.81 -5.96
CA THR A 226 3.12 7.47 -5.62
C THR A 226 2.14 6.43 -6.11
N VAL A 227 2.66 5.37 -6.73
CA VAL A 227 1.91 4.21 -7.21
C VAL A 227 2.55 2.96 -6.66
N ILE A 228 1.77 2.11 -6.02
CA ILE A 228 2.15 0.76 -5.61
C ILE A 228 1.27 -0.22 -6.37
N CYS A 229 1.89 -1.13 -7.12
CA CYS A 229 1.23 -2.26 -7.75
C CYS A 229 1.68 -3.53 -7.05
N ALA A 230 0.75 -4.35 -6.57
CA ALA A 230 1.03 -5.59 -5.88
C ALA A 230 0.27 -6.75 -6.53
N ARG A 231 1.00 -7.65 -7.18
CA ARG A 231 0.43 -8.84 -7.84
C ARG A 231 0.52 -10.05 -6.94
N VAL A 232 -0.60 -10.75 -6.84
CA VAL A 232 -0.68 -12.04 -6.15
C VAL A 232 -0.32 -13.16 -7.12
N ASP A 233 0.63 -14.00 -6.74
CA ASP A 233 1.00 -15.21 -7.46
C ASP A 233 0.91 -16.42 -6.54
N ARG A 234 0.75 -17.61 -7.14
CA ARG A 234 0.95 -18.85 -6.37
C ARG A 234 2.41 -19.02 -6.01
N ASN A 235 2.66 -19.39 -4.77
CA ASN A 235 3.99 -19.80 -4.36
C ASN A 235 4.25 -21.19 -4.95
N GLN A 236 5.21 -21.28 -5.87
CA GLN A 236 5.66 -22.56 -6.39
C GLN A 236 6.70 -23.06 -5.39
N GLY A 237 6.30 -24.02 -4.54
CA GLY A 237 7.15 -24.66 -3.54
C GLY A 237 8.35 -25.40 -4.13
#